data_e231099cca48c0dfe7a6df3567a800c1
#
_entry.id   e231099cca48c0dfe7a6df3567a800c1
#
_cell.length_a   1.000
_cell.length_b   1.000
_cell.length_c   1.000
_cell.angle_alpha   90.00
_cell.angle_beta   90.00
_cell.angle_gamma   90.00
#
_symmetry.space_group_name_H-M   'P 1'
#
loop_
_entity.id
_entity.type
_entity.pdbx_description
1 polymer ?
#
loop_
_entity_poly.entity_id
_entity_poly.type
_entity_poly.pdbx_seq_one_letter_code
_entity_poly.pdbx_strand_id
1 'polypeptide(L)'
;IQRVLDAVAAEEQLTEDEIVTLFSARGPEVNAIAEVADQLRFEAVGDTVTWVHNRNINYTNVCTFKCRFCGFSKGPMSLNLRGTPYLLTLDDIAERAREAEELGATEVTLQGGIHPDFDGDYYIDVTHAVRSAAPSIHVHGFTALEITEGAKRLGEDLVTYLGRLKEAGLSSLPGTAAEILDDTIRAELCPDKITTAEWLDCHAAAHEVGLGSNVTMMFGSIEHPRSWAKHFIVTRDLQAVTGGFTEFVGLPF
;
A
#
# COMPACT_ATOMS: atom_id res chain seq x y z
N ILE A 1 1.54 -24.37 18.47
CA ILE A 1 0.87 -24.14 17.17
C ILE A 1 -0.57 -24.67 17.21
N GLN A 2 -0.82 -25.98 17.46
CA GLN A 2 -2.17 -26.58 17.34
C GLN A 2 -3.27 -25.80 18.11
N ARG A 3 -3.03 -25.43 19.35
CA ARG A 3 -3.98 -24.62 20.12
C ARG A 3 -4.37 -23.30 19.43
N VAL A 4 -3.41 -22.67 18.74
CA VAL A 4 -3.68 -21.42 18.02
C VAL A 4 -4.49 -21.70 16.76
N LEU A 5 -4.22 -22.80 16.06
CA LEU A 5 -5.03 -23.22 14.91
C LEU A 5 -6.46 -23.59 15.31
N ASP A 6 -6.64 -24.25 16.47
CA ASP A 6 -7.95 -24.55 17.01
C ASP A 6 -8.76 -23.27 17.35
N ALA A 7 -8.10 -22.24 17.88
CA ALA A 7 -8.70 -20.93 18.12
C ALA A 7 -9.13 -20.24 16.81
N VAL A 8 -8.27 -20.29 15.78
CA VAL A 8 -8.60 -19.79 14.44
C VAL A 8 -9.83 -20.50 13.85
N ALA A 9 -9.89 -21.84 13.96
CA ALA A 9 -11.02 -22.62 13.49
C ALA A 9 -12.32 -22.33 14.28
N ALA A 10 -12.21 -21.80 15.49
CA ALA A 10 -13.32 -21.32 16.30
C ALA A 10 -13.67 -19.84 16.06
N GLU A 11 -13.09 -19.22 15.02
CA GLU A 11 -13.26 -17.79 14.67
C GLU A 11 -12.80 -16.82 15.78
N GLU A 12 -11.91 -17.29 16.68
CA GLU A 12 -11.34 -16.43 17.73
C GLU A 12 -10.28 -15.50 17.13
N GLN A 13 -10.28 -14.24 17.56
CA GLN A 13 -9.25 -13.28 17.16
C GLN A 13 -7.92 -13.59 17.85
N LEU A 14 -6.87 -13.73 17.05
CA LEU A 14 -5.53 -14.01 17.58
C LEU A 14 -4.95 -12.79 18.29
N THR A 15 -4.32 -13.05 19.42
CA THR A 15 -3.48 -12.10 20.17
C THR A 15 -2.12 -11.92 19.51
N GLU A 16 -1.38 -10.89 19.91
CA GLU A 16 0.00 -10.65 19.44
C GLU A 16 0.91 -11.86 19.69
N ASP A 17 0.85 -12.48 20.89
CA ASP A 17 1.68 -13.65 21.23
C ASP A 17 1.31 -14.90 20.44
N GLU A 18 0.04 -15.08 20.08
CA GLU A 18 -0.40 -16.19 19.23
C GLU A 18 0.06 -16.00 17.78
N ILE A 19 0.00 -14.79 17.24
CA ILE A 19 0.55 -14.48 15.91
C ILE A 19 2.06 -14.72 15.90
N VAL A 20 2.81 -14.25 16.91
CA VAL A 20 4.24 -14.53 17.05
C VAL A 20 4.53 -16.03 17.12
N THR A 21 3.67 -16.79 17.81
CA THR A 21 3.77 -18.26 17.87
C THR A 21 3.65 -18.89 16.48
N LEU A 22 2.71 -18.44 15.64
CA LEU A 22 2.59 -18.92 14.25
C LEU A 22 3.87 -18.63 13.43
N PHE A 23 4.47 -17.47 13.58
CA PHE A 23 5.75 -17.15 12.92
C PHE A 23 6.94 -17.96 13.40
N SER A 24 6.84 -18.60 14.56
CA SER A 24 7.87 -19.51 15.08
C SER A 24 7.81 -20.93 14.51
N ALA A 25 6.73 -21.28 13.79
CA ALA A 25 6.49 -22.60 13.22
C ALA A 25 7.63 -23.07 12.29
N ARG A 26 7.92 -24.35 12.33
CA ARG A 26 8.95 -25.00 11.48
C ARG A 26 8.48 -26.37 11.03
N GLY A 27 8.98 -26.80 9.85
CA GLY A 27 8.71 -28.14 9.33
C GLY A 27 7.21 -28.42 9.15
N PRO A 28 6.67 -29.53 9.68
CA PRO A 28 5.26 -29.91 9.49
C PRO A 28 4.25 -28.89 10.00
N GLU A 29 4.62 -28.07 11.00
CA GLU A 29 3.73 -27.04 11.55
C GLU A 29 3.41 -25.96 10.52
N VAL A 30 4.33 -25.65 9.60
CA VAL A 30 4.10 -24.68 8.51
C VAL A 30 3.00 -25.20 7.58
N ASN A 31 3.01 -26.50 7.27
CA ASN A 31 1.98 -27.12 6.44
C ASN A 31 0.61 -27.06 7.12
N ALA A 32 0.56 -27.34 8.43
CA ALA A 32 -0.69 -27.26 9.18
C ALA A 32 -1.28 -25.84 9.18
N ILE A 33 -0.42 -24.80 9.30
CA ILE A 33 -0.86 -23.41 9.18
C ILE A 33 -1.39 -23.12 7.76
N ALA A 34 -0.69 -23.59 6.73
CA ALA A 34 -1.09 -23.40 5.34
C ALA A 34 -2.44 -24.08 5.02
N GLU A 35 -2.67 -25.28 5.55
CA GLU A 35 -3.93 -26.02 5.40
C GLU A 35 -5.11 -25.26 6.01
N VAL A 36 -4.96 -24.73 7.23
CA VAL A 36 -6.00 -23.91 7.88
C VAL A 36 -6.22 -22.60 7.11
N ALA A 37 -5.16 -21.94 6.67
CA ALA A 37 -5.28 -20.71 5.88
C ALA A 37 -5.99 -20.96 4.54
N ASP A 38 -5.69 -22.09 3.87
CA ASP A 38 -6.35 -22.46 2.61
C ASP A 38 -7.83 -22.79 2.82
N GLN A 39 -8.17 -23.46 3.91
CA GLN A 39 -9.56 -23.72 4.26
C GLN A 39 -10.35 -22.41 4.46
N LEU A 40 -9.81 -21.45 5.23
CA LEU A 40 -10.43 -20.13 5.41
C LEU A 40 -10.58 -19.37 4.08
N ARG A 41 -9.57 -19.41 3.23
CA ARG A 41 -9.64 -18.85 1.89
C ARG A 41 -10.79 -19.48 1.09
N PHE A 42 -10.87 -20.82 1.10
CA PHE A 42 -11.92 -21.55 0.37
C PHE A 42 -13.32 -21.18 0.88
N GLU A 43 -13.51 -21.06 2.19
CA GLU A 43 -14.78 -20.64 2.80
C GLU A 43 -15.17 -19.22 2.40
N ALA A 44 -14.18 -18.31 2.28
CA ALA A 44 -14.41 -16.91 1.95
C ALA A 44 -14.68 -16.69 0.45
N VAL A 45 -13.93 -17.32 -0.45
CA VAL A 45 -13.92 -16.99 -1.90
C VAL A 45 -14.02 -18.19 -2.82
N GLY A 46 -14.10 -19.43 -2.31
CA GLY A 46 -14.11 -20.66 -3.10
C GLY A 46 -12.81 -20.84 -3.91
N ASP A 47 -12.90 -21.48 -5.07
CA ASP A 47 -11.76 -21.74 -5.96
C ASP A 47 -11.54 -20.65 -7.02
N THR A 48 -12.23 -19.52 -6.90
CA THR A 48 -12.07 -18.41 -7.84
C THR A 48 -10.72 -17.73 -7.60
N VAL A 49 -9.90 -17.65 -8.67
CA VAL A 49 -8.65 -16.89 -8.70
C VAL A 49 -8.85 -15.65 -9.55
N THR A 50 -8.66 -14.49 -8.98
CA THR A 50 -8.66 -13.23 -9.72
C THR A 50 -7.23 -12.79 -10.04
N TRP A 51 -7.07 -12.04 -11.12
CA TRP A 51 -5.79 -11.49 -11.52
C TRP A 51 -5.98 -10.11 -12.15
N VAL A 52 -4.95 -9.29 -12.09
CA VAL A 52 -4.94 -7.93 -12.65
C VAL A 52 -3.83 -7.83 -13.69
N HIS A 53 -4.17 -7.35 -14.89
CA HIS A 53 -3.16 -6.96 -15.87
C HIS A 53 -2.81 -5.50 -15.60
N ASN A 54 -1.71 -5.27 -14.90
CA ASN A 54 -1.29 -3.99 -14.37
C ASN A 54 -0.08 -3.42 -15.13
N ARG A 55 -0.05 -2.10 -15.29
CA ARG A 55 1.15 -1.35 -15.64
C ARG A 55 1.51 -0.37 -14.55
N ASN A 56 2.69 -0.54 -13.97
CA ASN A 56 3.24 0.42 -13.01
C ASN A 56 3.81 1.64 -13.74
N ILE A 57 3.38 2.84 -13.36
CA ILE A 57 3.85 4.12 -13.88
C ILE A 57 4.45 4.91 -12.71
N ASN A 58 5.77 4.82 -12.54
CA ASN A 58 6.48 5.66 -11.61
C ASN A 58 6.78 7.00 -12.29
N TYR A 59 6.07 8.05 -11.92
CA TYR A 59 6.16 9.35 -12.59
C TYR A 59 7.40 10.17 -12.22
N THR A 60 8.03 9.91 -11.07
CA THR A 60 9.32 10.49 -10.66
C THR A 60 10.04 9.62 -9.65
N ASN A 61 11.36 9.64 -9.69
CA ASN A 61 12.21 9.08 -8.63
C ASN A 61 12.83 10.17 -7.73
N VAL A 62 12.54 11.43 -7.97
CA VAL A 62 12.96 12.53 -7.09
C VAL A 62 12.14 12.49 -5.82
N CYS A 63 12.80 12.40 -4.66
CA CYS A 63 12.13 12.25 -3.37
C CYS A 63 12.89 13.00 -2.27
N THR A 64 12.17 13.75 -1.46
CA THR A 64 12.73 14.48 -0.30
C THR A 64 12.92 13.61 0.93
N PHE A 65 12.27 12.44 0.98
CA PHE A 65 12.31 11.49 2.10
C PHE A 65 13.56 10.60 2.07
N LYS A 66 14.01 10.16 3.25
CA LYS A 66 15.29 9.49 3.47
C LYS A 66 15.11 8.04 3.92
N CYS A 67 14.26 7.28 3.24
CA CYS A 67 14.06 5.87 3.54
C CYS A 67 15.34 5.07 3.32
N ARG A 68 15.85 4.42 4.35
CA ARG A 68 17.16 3.72 4.31
C ARG A 68 17.19 2.52 3.38
N PHE A 69 16.05 1.93 3.10
CA PHE A 69 15.89 0.77 2.21
C PHE A 69 15.64 1.15 0.73
N CYS A 70 15.27 2.40 0.45
CA CYS A 70 14.81 2.80 -0.87
C CYS A 70 15.96 2.97 -1.88
N GLY A 71 16.16 1.98 -2.75
CA GLY A 71 17.08 2.07 -3.88
C GLY A 71 16.56 2.89 -5.08
N PHE A 72 15.28 3.28 -5.05
CA PHE A 72 14.61 4.00 -6.13
C PHE A 72 14.79 5.53 -6.03
N SER A 73 14.71 6.06 -4.83
CA SER A 73 14.69 7.50 -4.57
C SER A 73 15.99 8.20 -5.00
N LYS A 74 15.85 9.39 -5.56
CA LYS A 74 16.93 10.32 -5.91
C LYS A 74 16.73 11.63 -5.15
N GLY A 75 17.50 11.83 -4.13
CA GLY A 75 17.56 13.04 -3.34
C GLY A 75 19.00 13.32 -2.92
N PRO A 76 19.26 14.40 -2.15
CA PRO A 76 20.61 14.76 -1.71
C PRO A 76 21.34 13.66 -0.93
N MET A 77 20.57 12.74 -0.32
CA MET A 77 21.07 11.62 0.50
C MET A 77 20.88 10.25 -0.16
N SER A 78 20.36 10.19 -1.38
CA SER A 78 20.12 8.93 -2.09
C SER A 78 21.45 8.28 -2.52
N LEU A 79 21.46 6.96 -2.52
CA LEU A 79 22.65 6.17 -2.88
C LEU A 79 22.92 6.13 -4.39
N ASN A 80 22.16 6.82 -5.23
CA ASN A 80 22.29 6.80 -6.70
C ASN A 80 22.39 5.40 -7.33
N LEU A 81 21.75 4.41 -6.72
CA LEU A 81 21.88 3.02 -7.10
C LEU A 81 21.19 2.68 -8.44
N ARG A 82 20.22 3.49 -8.86
CA ARG A 82 19.41 3.20 -10.05
C ARG A 82 19.16 4.46 -10.89
N GLY A 83 19.94 4.64 -11.93
CA GLY A 83 19.72 5.66 -12.95
C GLY A 83 19.81 7.12 -12.47
N THR A 84 19.53 8.04 -13.38
CA THR A 84 19.48 9.48 -13.13
C THR A 84 18.14 9.93 -12.58
N PRO A 85 18.05 11.09 -11.89
CA PRO A 85 16.76 11.72 -11.56
C PRO A 85 15.92 11.95 -12.82
N TYR A 86 14.61 11.70 -12.72
CA TYR A 86 13.66 11.98 -13.79
C TYR A 86 12.31 12.47 -13.23
N LEU A 87 11.60 13.15 -14.08
CA LEU A 87 10.21 13.55 -13.89
C LEU A 87 9.49 13.38 -15.23
N LEU A 88 8.44 12.58 -15.25
CA LEU A 88 7.56 12.44 -16.41
C LEU A 88 6.64 13.65 -16.53
N THR A 89 6.39 14.09 -17.75
CA THR A 89 5.33 15.06 -18.01
C THR A 89 3.95 14.39 -17.90
N LEU A 90 2.89 15.18 -17.78
CA LEU A 90 1.52 14.64 -17.81
C LEU A 90 1.22 13.92 -19.12
N ASP A 91 1.78 14.41 -20.25
CA ASP A 91 1.66 13.77 -21.55
C ASP A 91 2.36 12.39 -21.58
N ASP A 92 3.55 12.27 -21.00
CA ASP A 92 4.24 10.97 -20.86
C ASP A 92 3.44 9.97 -20.03
N ILE A 93 2.79 10.44 -18.95
CA ILE A 93 1.95 9.60 -18.08
C ILE A 93 0.69 9.16 -18.84
N ALA A 94 0.03 10.08 -19.50
CA ALA A 94 -1.16 9.83 -20.34
C ALA A 94 -0.86 8.82 -21.45
N GLU A 95 0.26 9.00 -22.16
CA GLU A 95 0.71 8.07 -23.21
C GLU A 95 0.92 6.65 -22.68
N ARG A 96 1.59 6.51 -21.54
CA ARG A 96 1.82 5.21 -20.92
C ARG A 96 0.53 4.54 -20.47
N ALA A 97 -0.45 5.31 -20.00
CA ALA A 97 -1.76 4.79 -19.62
C ALA A 97 -2.54 4.31 -20.85
N ARG A 98 -2.52 5.08 -21.95
CA ARG A 98 -3.15 4.71 -23.22
C ARG A 98 -2.53 3.44 -23.81
N GLU A 99 -1.21 3.37 -23.89
CA GLU A 99 -0.50 2.15 -24.32
C GLU A 99 -0.88 0.92 -23.46
N ALA A 100 -1.01 1.11 -22.14
CA ALA A 100 -1.42 0.03 -21.24
C ALA A 100 -2.83 -0.47 -21.57
N GLU A 101 -3.79 0.43 -21.74
CA GLU A 101 -5.17 0.08 -22.11
C GLU A 101 -5.23 -0.61 -23.49
N GLU A 102 -4.49 -0.13 -24.48
CA GLU A 102 -4.38 -0.74 -25.82
C GLU A 102 -3.79 -2.17 -25.76
N LEU A 103 -2.89 -2.45 -24.81
CA LEU A 103 -2.33 -3.77 -24.55
C LEU A 103 -3.23 -4.67 -23.69
N GLY A 104 -4.42 -4.18 -23.32
CA GLY A 104 -5.40 -4.91 -22.54
C GLY A 104 -5.14 -4.88 -21.03
N ALA A 105 -4.35 -3.93 -20.53
CA ALA A 105 -4.23 -3.72 -19.09
C ALA A 105 -5.58 -3.26 -18.51
N THR A 106 -5.91 -3.79 -17.33
CA THR A 106 -7.13 -3.43 -16.60
C THR A 106 -6.86 -2.38 -15.53
N GLU A 107 -5.59 -2.19 -15.19
CA GLU A 107 -5.16 -1.28 -14.13
C GLU A 107 -3.83 -0.59 -14.48
N VAL A 108 -3.68 0.64 -14.01
CA VAL A 108 -2.38 1.29 -13.86
C VAL A 108 -2.12 1.58 -12.40
N THR A 109 -0.89 1.31 -11.93
CA THR A 109 -0.44 1.70 -10.59
C THR A 109 0.40 2.96 -10.69
N LEU A 110 -0.01 4.00 -9.98
CA LEU A 110 0.65 5.31 -9.94
C LEU A 110 1.35 5.50 -8.60
N GLN A 111 2.66 5.58 -8.61
CA GLN A 111 3.49 5.84 -7.43
C GLN A 111 4.74 6.62 -7.83
N GLY A 112 5.25 7.46 -6.94
CA GLY A 112 6.48 8.20 -7.19
C GLY A 112 7.20 8.64 -5.92
N GLY A 113 8.30 9.35 -6.11
CA GLY A 113 8.96 10.06 -5.03
C GLY A 113 8.16 11.29 -4.62
N ILE A 114 8.32 11.73 -3.38
CA ILE A 114 7.74 13.00 -2.91
C ILE A 114 8.62 14.14 -3.43
N HIS A 115 8.22 14.69 -4.56
CA HIS A 115 8.95 15.79 -5.20
C HIS A 115 8.78 17.08 -4.38
N PRO A 116 9.82 17.91 -4.25
CA PRO A 116 9.73 19.14 -3.46
C PRO A 116 8.69 20.15 -3.99
N ASP A 117 8.48 20.18 -5.29
CA ASP A 117 7.61 21.15 -5.96
C ASP A 117 6.17 20.66 -6.16
N PHE A 118 5.82 19.41 -5.77
CA PHE A 118 4.46 18.90 -5.88
C PHE A 118 3.62 19.31 -4.68
N ASP A 119 2.42 19.77 -4.95
CA ASP A 119 1.33 19.83 -3.99
C ASP A 119 0.27 18.76 -4.30
N GLY A 120 -0.87 18.83 -3.63
CA GLY A 120 -1.95 17.85 -3.86
C GLY A 120 -2.62 17.97 -5.21
N ASP A 121 -2.60 19.15 -5.84
CA ASP A 121 -3.21 19.35 -7.16
C ASP A 121 -2.44 18.59 -8.26
N TYR A 122 -1.12 18.39 -8.10
CA TYR A 122 -0.36 17.55 -9.01
C TYR A 122 -0.93 16.13 -9.15
N TYR A 123 -1.32 15.50 -8.04
CA TYR A 123 -1.87 14.14 -8.06
C TYR A 123 -3.27 14.09 -8.70
N ILE A 124 -4.03 15.18 -8.56
CA ILE A 124 -5.31 15.35 -9.26
C ILE A 124 -5.09 15.46 -10.77
N ASP A 125 -4.12 16.27 -11.19
CA ASP A 125 -3.77 16.46 -12.61
C ASP A 125 -3.28 15.14 -13.24
N VAL A 126 -2.43 14.37 -12.53
CA VAL A 126 -2.00 13.03 -12.97
C VAL A 126 -3.19 12.10 -13.15
N THR A 127 -4.12 12.09 -12.19
CA THR A 127 -5.33 11.26 -12.26
C THR A 127 -6.21 11.65 -13.46
N HIS A 128 -6.42 12.94 -13.69
CA HIS A 128 -7.15 13.45 -14.85
C HIS A 128 -6.47 13.09 -16.18
N ALA A 129 -5.14 13.21 -16.26
CA ALA A 129 -4.38 12.84 -17.45
C ALA A 129 -4.57 11.36 -17.81
N VAL A 130 -4.47 10.46 -16.80
CA VAL A 130 -4.69 9.03 -16.99
C VAL A 130 -6.14 8.74 -17.41
N ARG A 131 -7.13 9.28 -16.69
CA ARG A 131 -8.55 9.04 -16.99
C ARG A 131 -8.97 9.56 -18.36
N SER A 132 -8.37 10.65 -18.81
CA SER A 132 -8.63 11.21 -20.15
C SER A 132 -8.04 10.35 -21.26
N ALA A 133 -6.87 9.76 -21.03
CA ALA A 133 -6.14 8.96 -22.02
C ALA A 133 -6.60 7.49 -22.05
N ALA A 134 -7.04 6.93 -20.92
CA ALA A 134 -7.47 5.56 -20.74
C ALA A 134 -8.74 5.49 -19.87
N PRO A 135 -9.93 5.80 -20.47
CA PRO A 135 -11.16 5.96 -19.70
C PRO A 135 -11.69 4.72 -18.98
N SER A 136 -11.34 3.51 -19.44
CA SER A 136 -11.82 2.26 -18.85
C SER A 136 -10.88 1.67 -17.81
N ILE A 137 -9.63 2.18 -17.69
CA ILE A 137 -8.61 1.60 -16.82
C ILE A 137 -8.88 1.92 -15.35
N HIS A 138 -8.62 0.96 -14.46
CA HIS A 138 -8.64 1.19 -13.01
C HIS A 138 -7.39 1.97 -12.60
N VAL A 139 -7.57 3.09 -11.91
CA VAL A 139 -6.46 3.94 -11.43
C VAL A 139 -6.16 3.60 -9.98
N HIS A 140 -5.10 2.81 -9.76
CA HIS A 140 -4.60 2.43 -8.45
C HIS A 140 -3.42 3.34 -8.06
N GLY A 141 -3.63 4.27 -7.20
CA GLY A 141 -2.64 5.28 -6.78
C GLY A 141 -3.20 6.03 -5.58
N PHE A 142 -2.53 6.76 -4.99
CA PHE A 142 -1.21 7.09 -4.61
C PHE A 142 -0.93 6.50 -3.23
N THR A 143 0.33 6.40 -2.79
CA THR A 143 0.61 5.88 -1.44
C THR A 143 0.03 6.78 -0.36
N ALA A 144 -0.22 6.23 0.83
CA ALA A 144 -0.68 7.03 1.97
C ALA A 144 0.24 8.23 2.28
N LEU A 145 1.55 8.09 1.99
CA LEU A 145 2.50 9.19 2.13
C LEU A 145 2.26 10.31 1.11
N GLU A 146 2.03 9.97 -0.17
CA GLU A 146 1.74 10.94 -1.24
C GLU A 146 0.43 11.69 -0.95
N ILE A 147 -0.59 10.96 -0.51
CA ILE A 147 -1.90 11.54 -0.12
C ILE A 147 -1.75 12.49 1.06
N THR A 148 -1.09 12.04 2.13
CA THR A 148 -0.93 12.86 3.35
C THR A 148 -0.12 14.11 3.08
N GLU A 149 0.99 14.01 2.33
CA GLU A 149 1.80 15.17 1.95
C GLU A 149 1.06 16.11 0.98
N GLY A 150 0.29 15.55 0.03
CA GLY A 150 -0.53 16.34 -0.88
C GLY A 150 -1.59 17.16 -0.14
N ALA A 151 -2.39 16.51 0.70
CA ALA A 151 -3.41 17.17 1.52
C ALA A 151 -2.79 18.26 2.43
N LYS A 152 -1.70 17.93 3.11
CA LYS A 152 -0.97 18.86 3.99
C LYS A 152 -0.48 20.10 3.25
N ARG A 153 0.07 19.96 2.05
CA ARG A 153 0.58 21.11 1.26
C ARG A 153 -0.53 22.00 0.74
N LEU A 154 -1.73 21.47 0.51
CA LEU A 154 -2.93 22.24 0.18
C LEU A 154 -3.62 22.84 1.41
N GLY A 155 -3.32 22.35 2.62
CA GLY A 155 -4.04 22.71 3.84
C GLY A 155 -5.46 22.13 3.90
N GLU A 156 -5.70 21.02 3.23
CA GLU A 156 -6.96 20.29 3.21
C GLU A 156 -6.95 19.10 4.19
N ASP A 157 -8.12 18.71 4.69
CA ASP A 157 -8.26 17.45 5.40
C ASP A 157 -8.29 16.24 4.44
N LEU A 158 -7.98 15.06 4.95
CA LEU A 158 -7.84 13.85 4.14
C LEU A 158 -9.15 13.45 3.42
N VAL A 159 -10.30 13.57 4.07
CA VAL A 159 -11.59 13.17 3.49
C VAL A 159 -11.95 14.08 2.32
N THR A 160 -11.80 15.39 2.48
CA THR A 160 -12.01 16.38 1.42
C THR A 160 -11.07 16.12 0.24
N TYR A 161 -9.78 15.97 0.51
CA TYR A 161 -8.78 15.78 -0.54
C TYR A 161 -8.97 14.44 -1.30
N LEU A 162 -9.22 13.33 -0.58
CA LEU A 162 -9.53 12.04 -1.18
C LEU A 162 -10.83 12.04 -1.97
N GLY A 163 -11.83 12.82 -1.54
CA GLY A 163 -13.05 13.07 -2.31
C GLY A 163 -12.74 13.70 -3.67
N ARG A 164 -11.89 14.73 -3.72
CA ARG A 164 -11.43 15.38 -4.98
C ARG A 164 -10.67 14.39 -5.88
N LEU A 165 -9.77 13.58 -5.33
CA LEU A 165 -9.05 12.56 -6.10
C LEU A 165 -10.00 11.50 -6.67
N LYS A 166 -11.00 11.07 -5.90
CA LYS A 166 -12.05 10.16 -6.39
C LYS A 166 -12.86 10.79 -7.53
N GLU A 167 -13.27 12.04 -7.41
CA GLU A 167 -13.96 12.79 -8.48
C GLU A 167 -13.10 12.92 -9.73
N ALA A 168 -11.77 13.09 -9.57
CA ALA A 168 -10.81 13.09 -10.68
C ALA A 168 -10.68 11.72 -11.37
N GLY A 169 -11.10 10.63 -10.70
CA GLY A 169 -11.13 9.29 -11.26
C GLY A 169 -10.21 8.27 -10.59
N LEU A 170 -9.64 8.60 -9.43
CA LEU A 170 -8.92 7.64 -8.60
C LEU A 170 -9.85 6.50 -8.19
N SER A 171 -9.39 5.26 -8.26
CA SER A 171 -10.23 4.08 -8.05
C SER A 171 -9.89 3.34 -6.75
N SER A 172 -8.63 3.30 -6.35
CA SER A 172 -8.18 2.66 -5.11
C SER A 172 -6.79 3.13 -4.71
N LEU A 173 -6.38 2.86 -3.46
CA LEU A 173 -5.07 3.21 -2.93
C LEU A 173 -4.20 1.97 -2.67
N PRO A 174 -2.89 2.02 -3.01
CA PRO A 174 -1.94 1.01 -2.59
C PRO A 174 -1.62 1.11 -1.09
N GLY A 175 -1.36 -0.02 -0.45
CA GLY A 175 -0.93 -0.09 0.95
C GLY A 175 0.53 0.32 1.18
N THR A 176 1.27 0.64 0.13
CA THR A 176 2.67 1.08 0.21
C THR A 176 2.81 2.33 1.09
N ALA A 177 4.01 2.54 1.59
CA ALA A 177 4.36 3.41 2.70
C ALA A 177 4.05 2.84 4.11
N ALA A 178 3.34 1.70 4.22
CA ALA A 178 3.20 0.96 5.47
C ALA A 178 4.55 0.43 5.97
N GLU A 179 5.32 -0.19 5.10
CA GLU A 179 6.52 -0.97 5.43
C GLU A 179 6.22 -1.94 6.59
N ILE A 180 6.55 -1.54 7.81
CA ILE A 180 6.07 -2.16 9.05
C ILE A 180 5.36 -1.09 9.88
N LEU A 181 4.12 -1.35 10.30
CA LEU A 181 3.31 -0.47 11.15
C LEU A 181 3.68 -0.67 12.64
N ASP A 182 4.92 -0.39 12.95
CA ASP A 182 5.51 -0.30 14.28
C ASP A 182 6.48 0.89 14.28
N ASP A 183 6.11 1.97 14.97
CA ASP A 183 6.85 3.24 14.91
C ASP A 183 8.28 3.13 15.46
N THR A 184 8.58 2.12 16.28
CA THR A 184 9.96 1.83 16.70
C THR A 184 10.83 1.40 15.50
N ILE A 185 10.29 0.55 14.63
CA ILE A 185 10.98 0.10 13.41
C ILE A 185 10.98 1.21 12.36
N ARG A 186 9.88 1.95 12.22
CA ARG A 186 9.76 3.07 11.28
C ARG A 186 10.79 4.17 11.57
N ALA A 187 11.03 4.47 12.84
CA ALA A 187 12.04 5.45 13.26
C ALA A 187 13.47 5.09 12.78
N GLU A 188 13.75 3.81 12.54
CA GLU A 188 15.04 3.37 12.00
C GLU A 188 15.04 3.28 10.46
N LEU A 189 13.99 2.72 9.86
CA LEU A 189 13.93 2.47 8.42
C LEU A 189 13.57 3.73 7.60
N CYS A 190 12.66 4.54 8.11
CA CYS A 190 12.09 5.68 7.41
C CYS A 190 11.65 6.79 8.39
N PRO A 191 12.62 7.42 9.10
CA PRO A 191 12.36 8.27 10.27
C PRO A 191 11.56 9.54 9.97
N ASP A 192 11.50 9.94 8.72
CA ASP A 192 10.80 11.14 8.24
C ASP A 192 9.48 10.84 7.50
N LYS A 193 9.09 9.56 7.39
CA LYS A 193 7.79 9.16 6.83
C LYS A 193 6.65 9.35 7.85
N ILE A 194 5.43 9.29 7.33
CA ILE A 194 4.21 9.26 8.15
C ILE A 194 4.27 8.14 9.20
N THR A 195 3.70 8.40 10.36
CA THR A 195 3.56 7.45 11.46
C THR A 195 2.56 6.34 11.14
N THR A 196 2.54 5.29 11.97
CA THR A 196 1.50 4.25 11.90
C THR A 196 0.09 4.84 11.99
N ALA A 197 -0.13 5.80 12.89
CA ALA A 197 -1.44 6.45 13.04
C ALA A 197 -1.83 7.23 11.77
N GLU A 198 -0.94 8.04 11.21
CA GLU A 198 -1.21 8.80 9.98
C GLU A 198 -1.48 7.88 8.77
N TRP A 199 -0.82 6.72 8.69
CA TRP A 199 -1.11 5.73 7.67
C TRP A 199 -2.52 5.16 7.81
N LEU A 200 -2.92 4.79 9.02
CA LEU A 200 -4.26 4.27 9.33
C LEU A 200 -5.33 5.34 9.07
N ASP A 201 -5.10 6.59 9.47
CA ASP A 201 -6.02 7.71 9.24
C ASP A 201 -6.24 7.96 7.74
N CYS A 202 -5.18 7.88 6.93
CA CYS A 202 -5.29 8.02 5.47
C CYS A 202 -6.17 6.92 4.86
N HIS A 203 -5.98 5.66 5.26
CA HIS A 203 -6.79 4.56 4.74
C HIS A 203 -8.23 4.61 5.28
N ALA A 204 -8.43 4.99 6.53
CA ALA A 204 -9.77 5.21 7.09
C ALA A 204 -10.54 6.27 6.29
N ALA A 205 -9.90 7.41 6.00
CA ALA A 205 -10.49 8.48 5.18
C ALA A 205 -10.78 8.02 3.74
N ALA A 206 -9.89 7.20 3.15
CA ALA A 206 -10.13 6.62 1.83
C ALA A 206 -11.36 5.71 1.82
N HIS A 207 -11.50 4.86 2.83
CA HIS A 207 -12.67 3.98 2.98
C HIS A 207 -13.95 4.78 3.21
N GLU A 208 -13.90 5.87 3.98
CA GLU A 208 -15.04 6.76 4.23
C GLU A 208 -15.59 7.38 2.93
N VAL A 209 -14.72 7.81 2.02
CA VAL A 209 -15.15 8.31 0.70
C VAL A 209 -15.46 7.19 -0.30
N GLY A 210 -15.35 5.92 0.12
CA GLY A 210 -15.65 4.74 -0.70
C GLY A 210 -14.57 4.41 -1.74
N LEU A 211 -13.31 4.69 -1.43
CA LEU A 211 -12.14 4.17 -2.13
C LEU A 211 -11.64 2.93 -1.39
N GLY A 212 -11.57 1.78 -2.06
CA GLY A 212 -10.90 0.61 -1.51
C GLY A 212 -9.38 0.79 -1.47
N SER A 213 -8.72 -0.02 -0.66
CA SER A 213 -7.25 -0.02 -0.61
C SER A 213 -6.71 -1.40 -0.28
N ASN A 214 -5.40 -1.61 -0.48
CA ASN A 214 -4.75 -2.82 -0.01
C ASN A 214 -3.82 -2.55 1.19
N VAL A 215 -3.35 -3.62 1.81
CA VAL A 215 -2.32 -3.58 2.85
C VAL A 215 -1.03 -4.17 2.29
N THR A 216 0.10 -3.51 2.51
CA THR A 216 1.41 -4.08 2.23
C THR A 216 2.24 -4.19 3.51
N MET A 217 3.01 -5.25 3.65
CA MET A 217 3.98 -5.42 4.72
C MET A 217 5.35 -5.77 4.12
N MET A 218 6.34 -4.90 4.27
CA MET A 218 7.72 -5.21 3.93
C MET A 218 8.39 -5.88 5.13
N PHE A 219 8.86 -7.11 4.96
CA PHE A 219 9.39 -7.91 6.06
C PHE A 219 10.77 -8.51 5.73
N GLY A 220 11.54 -8.84 6.77
CA GLY A 220 12.85 -9.49 6.64
C GLY A 220 14.03 -8.52 6.71
N SER A 221 13.82 -7.30 7.21
CA SER A 221 14.88 -6.30 7.41
C SER A 221 15.45 -6.36 8.85
N ILE A 222 15.02 -5.46 9.73
CA ILE A 222 15.52 -5.33 11.10
C ILE A 222 14.49 -5.70 12.17
N GLU A 223 13.25 -5.93 11.74
CA GLU A 223 12.11 -6.14 12.61
C GLU A 223 12.08 -7.55 13.21
N HIS A 224 11.39 -7.66 14.35
CA HIS A 224 11.09 -8.92 15.01
C HIS A 224 9.64 -9.36 14.64
N PRO A 225 9.30 -10.68 14.66
CA PRO A 225 7.95 -11.18 14.44
C PRO A 225 6.85 -10.48 15.25
N ARG A 226 7.19 -9.89 16.40
CA ARG A 226 6.27 -9.06 17.19
C ARG A 226 5.83 -7.80 16.45
N SER A 227 6.71 -7.19 15.66
CA SER A 227 6.36 -6.04 14.81
C SER A 227 5.44 -6.45 13.66
N TRP A 228 5.60 -7.67 13.13
CA TRP A 228 4.66 -8.23 12.15
C TRP A 228 3.28 -8.46 12.79
N ALA A 229 3.26 -9.02 14.01
CA ALA A 229 2.00 -9.22 14.73
C ALA A 229 1.26 -7.90 14.98
N LYS A 230 1.95 -6.84 15.39
CA LYS A 230 1.38 -5.50 15.52
C LYS A 230 0.79 -5.00 14.20
N HIS A 231 1.54 -5.15 13.11
CA HIS A 231 1.07 -4.75 11.77
C HIS A 231 -0.24 -5.46 11.39
N PHE A 232 -0.33 -6.77 11.58
CA PHE A 232 -1.56 -7.54 11.34
C PHE A 232 -2.71 -7.06 12.23
N ILE A 233 -2.45 -6.80 13.51
CA ILE A 233 -3.48 -6.38 14.46
C ILE A 233 -4.07 -5.03 14.07
N VAL A 234 -3.25 -4.00 13.85
CA VAL A 234 -3.75 -2.66 13.54
C VAL A 234 -4.50 -2.61 12.20
N THR A 235 -4.07 -3.39 11.21
CA THR A 235 -4.75 -3.47 9.91
C THR A 235 -6.04 -4.29 9.99
N ARG A 236 -6.04 -5.40 10.75
CA ARG A 236 -7.26 -6.18 11.07
C ARG A 236 -8.31 -5.31 11.79
N ASP A 237 -7.88 -4.55 12.78
CA ASP A 237 -8.77 -3.74 13.59
C ASP A 237 -9.39 -2.60 12.74
N LEU A 238 -8.63 -1.99 11.83
CA LEU A 238 -9.18 -1.04 10.87
C LEU A 238 -10.13 -1.72 9.88
N GLN A 239 -9.79 -2.91 9.37
CA GLN A 239 -10.67 -3.69 8.48
C GLN A 239 -12.01 -4.02 9.16
N ALA A 240 -11.98 -4.38 10.44
CA ALA A 240 -13.20 -4.67 11.19
C ALA A 240 -14.15 -3.47 11.31
N VAL A 241 -13.62 -2.25 11.28
CA VAL A 241 -14.39 -1.01 11.35
C VAL A 241 -14.87 -0.56 9.97
N THR A 242 -14.01 -0.63 8.96
CA THR A 242 -14.25 0.03 7.66
C THR A 242 -14.62 -0.94 6.54
N GLY A 243 -14.13 -2.19 6.58
CA GLY A 243 -14.30 -3.18 5.52
C GLY A 243 -13.63 -2.82 4.19
N GLY A 244 -12.78 -1.78 4.15
CA GLY A 244 -12.28 -1.18 2.92
C GLY A 244 -10.99 -1.78 2.36
N PHE A 245 -10.27 -2.63 3.11
CA PHE A 245 -9.11 -3.34 2.56
C PHE A 245 -9.55 -4.52 1.68
N THR A 246 -8.98 -4.62 0.49
CA THR A 246 -9.32 -5.64 -0.52
C THR A 246 -8.34 -6.81 -0.53
N GLU A 247 -7.09 -6.58 -0.13
CA GLU A 247 -6.04 -7.60 -0.14
C GLU A 247 -4.88 -7.25 0.80
N PHE A 248 -4.09 -8.27 1.14
CA PHE A 248 -2.87 -8.14 1.93
C PHE A 248 -1.68 -8.69 1.14
N VAL A 249 -0.63 -7.88 0.96
CA VAL A 249 0.54 -8.21 0.15
C VAL A 249 1.81 -8.19 0.99
N GLY A 250 2.44 -9.34 1.17
CA GLY A 250 3.75 -9.48 1.82
C GLY A 250 4.88 -9.23 0.82
N LEU A 251 5.79 -8.32 1.15
CA LEU A 251 6.93 -7.92 0.33
C LEU A 251 8.23 -8.29 1.06
N PRO A 252 8.97 -9.32 0.64
CA PRO A 252 10.25 -9.65 1.26
C PRO A 252 11.31 -8.58 0.95
N PHE A 253 12.10 -8.23 1.99
CA PHE A 253 13.24 -7.32 1.90
C PHE A 253 14.42 -7.95 1.15
#